data_696c8a10108ae6f025b0305c1b29c3bd
#
_entry.id   696c8a10108ae6f025b0305c1b29c3bd
#
_cell.length_a   1.000
_cell.length_b   1.000
_cell.length_c   1.000
_cell.angle_alpha   90.00
_cell.angle_beta   90.00
_cell.angle_gamma   90.00
#
_symmetry.space_group_name_H-M   'P 1'
#
loop_
_entity.id
_entity.type
_entity.pdbx_description
1 polymer ?
#
loop_
_entity_poly.entity_id
_entity_poly.type
_entity_poly.pdbx_seq_one_letter_code
_entity_poly.pdbx_strand_id
1 'polypeptide(L)'
;MKKHITLILCSLLFAQWSVSMEYQRMITKENKWNYVQEHYPSCIGCGGETKTHAYFVSNDTVIGAKTYQKIMRAEIRYNGIDTTFFCAAREDSMLQQVYWKPDNRDEQVLYRFDVDSGALLASDTSFLGGKPNQIMEQKVTSVGRYDFNGFTGKRISVATILKHANVDFEPMTLMTEDWYEGLGHLTYFLGMGDELELLCFWNDGQQRYLNPTYNACVVTAYLPNALEQTTQASDFRFLPNPANEELRIESEIAFERAELYTLSGTKLLETRERTVNLRALGAGVYLLKIHLESGAIVTGKVLKW
;
A
#
# COMPACT_ATOMS: atom_id res chain seq x y z
N MET A 1 86.67 11.20 1.19
CA MET A 1 85.48 11.48 2.06
C MET A 1 84.23 11.07 1.32
N LYS A 2 83.68 9.90 1.59
CA LYS A 2 82.42 9.39 1.00
C LYS A 2 81.28 9.71 2.00
N LYS A 3 80.36 10.55 1.55
CA LYS A 3 79.11 10.83 2.30
C LYS A 3 78.09 9.75 2.00
N HIS A 4 77.72 8.98 3.01
CA HIS A 4 76.60 8.04 2.94
C HIS A 4 75.28 8.85 3.14
N ILE A 5 74.43 8.88 2.15
CA ILE A 5 73.06 9.38 2.26
C ILE A 5 72.21 8.19 2.66
N THR A 6 71.72 8.20 3.90
CA THR A 6 70.77 7.23 4.41
C THR A 6 69.36 7.67 3.98
N LEU A 7 68.74 6.94 3.04
CA LEU A 7 67.34 7.14 2.65
C LEU A 7 66.47 6.51 3.72
N ILE A 8 65.78 7.32 4.51
CA ILE A 8 64.73 6.85 5.44
C ILE A 8 63.45 6.70 4.62
N LEU A 9 63.07 5.46 4.27
CA LEU A 9 61.78 5.12 3.68
C LEU A 9 60.73 5.22 4.82
N CYS A 10 59.99 6.31 4.84
CA CYS A 10 58.81 6.45 5.65
C CYS A 10 57.64 5.67 5.03
N SER A 11 57.47 4.41 5.42
CA SER A 11 56.29 3.61 5.06
C SER A 11 55.09 4.15 5.82
N LEU A 12 54.33 5.01 5.15
CA LEU A 12 52.98 5.39 5.59
C LEU A 12 52.06 4.16 5.52
N LEU A 13 51.91 3.48 6.63
CA LEU A 13 50.84 2.50 6.84
C LEU A 13 49.51 3.28 6.85
N PHE A 14 48.87 3.36 5.69
CA PHE A 14 47.46 3.66 5.60
C PHE A 14 46.72 2.50 6.28
N ALA A 15 46.48 2.61 7.57
CA ALA A 15 45.42 1.83 8.22
C ALA A 15 44.10 2.23 7.55
N GLN A 16 43.66 1.41 6.60
CA GLN A 16 42.28 1.48 6.15
C GLN A 16 41.41 1.11 7.38
N TRP A 17 40.91 2.12 8.07
CA TRP A 17 39.85 1.93 9.00
C TRP A 17 38.63 1.51 8.19
N SER A 18 38.42 0.21 8.04
CA SER A 18 37.12 -0.33 7.69
C SER A 18 36.19 0.00 8.85
N VAL A 19 35.48 1.11 8.75
CA VAL A 19 34.36 1.38 9.66
C VAL A 19 33.39 0.24 9.44
N SER A 20 33.44 -0.74 10.31
CA SER A 20 32.41 -1.77 10.41
C SER A 20 31.13 -1.01 10.73
N MET A 21 30.23 -0.89 9.75
CA MET A 21 28.93 -0.30 10.01
C MET A 21 28.19 -1.20 10.98
N GLU A 22 27.72 -0.58 12.05
CA GLU A 22 26.85 -1.23 12.99
C GLU A 22 25.55 -1.67 12.27
N TYR A 23 25.09 -2.87 12.55
CA TYR A 23 23.86 -3.41 11.99
C TYR A 23 22.67 -2.51 12.35
N GLN A 24 21.93 -2.10 11.35
CA GLN A 24 20.75 -1.26 11.51
C GLN A 24 19.54 -2.10 11.92
N ARG A 25 19.04 -1.88 13.11
CA ARG A 25 17.88 -2.62 13.63
C ARG A 25 16.59 -2.11 13.01
N MET A 26 15.77 -3.07 12.54
CA MET A 26 14.46 -2.78 11.97
C MET A 26 13.38 -2.67 13.06
N ILE A 27 13.33 -3.62 13.99
CA ILE A 27 12.25 -3.74 14.97
C ILE A 27 12.58 -2.91 16.21
N THR A 28 12.44 -1.60 16.08
CA THR A 28 12.67 -0.61 17.16
C THR A 28 11.50 0.37 17.26
N LYS A 29 11.31 0.98 18.44
CA LYS A 29 10.23 1.96 18.68
C LYS A 29 10.45 3.28 17.93
N GLU A 30 11.65 3.53 17.50
CA GLU A 30 12.07 4.70 16.73
C GLU A 30 11.64 4.61 15.27
N ASN A 31 11.38 3.39 14.78
CA ASN A 31 11.01 3.14 13.40
C ASN A 31 9.50 3.20 13.19
N LYS A 32 9.10 3.87 12.11
CA LYS A 32 7.71 3.96 11.65
C LYS A 32 7.66 3.91 10.13
N TRP A 33 6.66 3.25 9.60
CA TRP A 33 6.46 3.04 8.17
C TRP A 33 5.03 3.40 7.77
N ASN A 34 4.88 4.17 6.71
CA ASN A 34 3.59 4.38 6.08
C ASN A 34 3.63 3.81 4.67
N TYR A 35 2.70 2.93 4.38
CA TYR A 35 2.49 2.34 3.05
C TYR A 35 1.14 2.77 2.51
N VAL A 36 1.06 2.97 1.20
CA VAL A 36 -0.23 3.12 0.52
C VAL A 36 -0.69 1.76 0.01
N GLN A 37 -1.98 1.52 0.10
CA GLN A 37 -2.70 0.45 -0.58
C GLN A 37 -3.72 1.07 -1.51
N GLU A 38 -3.55 0.83 -2.80
CA GLU A 38 -4.51 1.22 -3.82
C GLU A 38 -5.36 0.01 -4.19
N HIS A 39 -6.65 0.13 -3.96
CA HIS A 39 -7.59 -0.91 -4.36
C HIS A 39 -8.42 -0.41 -5.52
N TYR A 40 -8.08 -0.90 -6.72
CA TYR A 40 -8.86 -0.70 -7.92
C TYR A 40 -9.70 -1.96 -8.16
N PRO A 41 -11.01 -1.92 -7.97
CA PRO A 41 -11.84 -3.07 -8.28
C PRO A 41 -11.75 -3.41 -9.76
N SER A 42 -11.73 -4.70 -10.08
CA SER A 42 -11.63 -5.22 -11.44
C SER A 42 -12.89 -5.01 -12.31
N CYS A 43 -13.88 -4.28 -11.82
CA CYS A 43 -15.14 -4.02 -12.52
C CYS A 43 -15.28 -2.53 -12.90
N ILE A 44 -15.79 -2.27 -14.11
CA ILE A 44 -16.12 -0.91 -14.58
C ILE A 44 -17.26 -0.35 -13.73
N GLY A 45 -17.03 0.80 -13.07
CA GLY A 45 -18.03 1.48 -12.23
C GLY A 45 -18.09 0.98 -10.78
N CYS A 46 -17.20 0.09 -10.36
CA CYS A 46 -17.00 -0.20 -8.94
C CYS A 46 -16.14 0.88 -8.30
N GLY A 47 -16.49 1.29 -7.08
CA GLY A 47 -15.70 2.24 -6.31
C GLY A 47 -14.33 1.68 -5.95
N GLY A 48 -13.34 2.55 -5.84
CA GLY A 48 -12.00 2.22 -5.36
C GLY A 48 -11.72 2.92 -4.05
N GLU A 49 -10.86 2.35 -3.24
CA GLU A 49 -10.38 2.98 -2.02
C GLU A 49 -8.85 2.99 -2.00
N THR A 50 -8.28 4.15 -1.78
CA THR A 50 -6.86 4.29 -1.45
C THR A 50 -6.75 4.59 0.04
N LYS A 51 -5.95 3.82 0.73
CA LYS A 51 -5.74 3.97 2.18
C LYS A 51 -4.27 3.89 2.54
N THR A 52 -3.91 4.51 3.63
CA THR A 52 -2.56 4.43 4.19
C THR A 52 -2.54 3.47 5.38
N HIS A 53 -1.58 2.55 5.37
CA HIS A 53 -1.25 1.70 6.50
C HIS A 53 -0.02 2.24 7.21
N ALA A 54 -0.19 2.74 8.43
CA ALA A 54 0.92 3.16 9.28
C ALA A 54 1.29 2.03 10.24
N TYR A 55 2.53 1.54 10.12
CA TYR A 55 3.07 0.50 11.01
C TYR A 55 4.02 1.11 12.02
N PHE A 56 3.95 0.64 13.26
CA PHE A 56 4.82 1.09 14.34
C PHE A 56 4.99 0.02 15.42
N VAL A 57 6.09 0.08 16.11
CA VAL A 57 6.41 -0.81 17.23
C VAL A 57 5.75 -0.27 18.50
N SER A 58 5.05 -1.14 19.23
CA SER A 58 4.39 -0.84 20.50
C SER A 58 5.15 -1.47 21.68
N ASN A 59 4.47 -2.26 22.49
CA ASN A 59 5.00 -2.88 23.69
C ASN A 59 5.61 -4.25 23.39
N ASP A 60 6.49 -4.69 24.30
CA ASP A 60 7.02 -6.05 24.29
C ASP A 60 5.94 -7.06 24.67
N THR A 61 6.09 -8.29 24.20
CA THR A 61 5.26 -9.44 24.56
C THR A 61 6.13 -10.69 24.65
N VAL A 62 5.75 -11.62 25.52
CA VAL A 62 6.45 -12.90 25.67
C VAL A 62 5.57 -13.99 25.09
N ILE A 63 6.12 -14.74 24.14
CA ILE A 63 5.46 -15.90 23.53
C ILE A 63 6.38 -17.12 23.71
N GLY A 64 5.95 -18.08 24.52
CA GLY A 64 6.83 -19.15 24.97
C GLY A 64 8.00 -18.61 25.81
N ALA A 65 9.23 -18.90 25.43
CA ALA A 65 10.44 -18.43 26.08
C ALA A 65 11.12 -17.23 25.38
N LYS A 66 10.48 -16.65 24.37
CA LYS A 66 11.06 -15.58 23.55
C LYS A 66 10.32 -14.26 23.76
N THR A 67 11.07 -13.17 23.78
CA THR A 67 10.52 -11.80 23.80
C THR A 67 10.38 -11.29 22.38
N TYR A 68 9.18 -10.76 22.09
CA TYR A 68 8.84 -10.12 20.81
C TYR A 68 8.37 -8.70 21.08
N GLN A 69 8.41 -7.88 20.06
CA GLN A 69 7.75 -6.58 20.02
C GLN A 69 6.44 -6.68 19.23
N LYS A 70 5.39 -6.06 19.73
CA LYS A 70 4.11 -5.96 19.04
C LYS A 70 4.20 -4.91 17.96
N ILE A 71 3.89 -5.32 16.75
CA ILE A 71 3.71 -4.41 15.62
C ILE A 71 2.23 -4.07 15.53
N MET A 72 1.93 -2.78 15.55
CA MET A 72 0.59 -2.25 15.36
C MET A 72 0.45 -1.71 13.95
N ARG A 73 -0.76 -1.79 13.40
CA ARG A 73 -1.13 -1.19 12.13
C ARG A 73 -2.28 -0.22 12.35
N ALA A 74 -2.06 1.05 12.03
CA ALA A 74 -3.14 2.03 11.90
C ALA A 74 -3.54 2.13 10.42
N GLU A 75 -4.78 1.77 10.12
CA GLU A 75 -5.37 1.92 8.80
C GLU A 75 -6.03 3.29 8.72
N ILE A 76 -5.45 4.17 7.92
CA ILE A 76 -5.88 5.55 7.73
C ILE A 76 -6.70 5.62 6.45
N ARG A 77 -7.99 5.90 6.58
CA ARG A 77 -8.97 6.03 5.51
C ARG A 77 -9.47 7.47 5.42
N TYR A 78 -10.17 7.80 4.35
CA TYR A 78 -10.80 9.11 4.17
C TYR A 78 -11.80 9.45 5.29
N ASN A 79 -12.41 8.45 5.94
CA ASN A 79 -13.46 8.59 6.96
C ASN A 79 -13.01 8.27 8.39
N GLY A 80 -11.73 7.96 8.62
CA GLY A 80 -11.23 7.68 9.97
C GLY A 80 -9.96 6.86 10.03
N ILE A 81 -9.57 6.55 11.25
CA ILE A 81 -8.39 5.74 11.55
C ILE A 81 -8.81 4.58 12.45
N ASP A 82 -8.44 3.37 12.06
CA ASP A 82 -8.58 2.17 12.87
C ASP A 82 -7.20 1.59 13.18
N THR A 83 -6.97 1.21 14.44
CA THR A 83 -5.68 0.68 14.87
C THR A 83 -5.83 -0.72 15.44
N THR A 84 -5.12 -1.66 14.85
CA THR A 84 -5.19 -3.08 15.19
C THR A 84 -3.79 -3.67 15.46
N PHE A 85 -3.75 -4.75 16.22
CA PHE A 85 -2.56 -5.59 16.30
C PHE A 85 -2.31 -6.25 14.95
N PHE A 86 -1.07 -6.20 14.46
CA PHE A 86 -0.71 -6.78 13.18
C PHE A 86 0.04 -8.10 13.36
N CYS A 87 1.16 -8.09 14.08
CA CYS A 87 1.93 -9.29 14.38
C CYS A 87 2.90 -9.06 15.54
N ALA A 88 3.53 -10.14 16.01
CA ALA A 88 4.70 -10.07 16.89
C ALA A 88 5.98 -10.26 16.06
N ALA A 89 6.99 -9.44 16.28
CA ALA A 89 8.26 -9.53 15.59
C ALA A 89 9.42 -9.42 16.59
N ARG A 90 10.53 -10.04 16.28
CA ARG A 90 11.79 -9.88 17.03
C ARG A 90 12.96 -9.86 16.07
N GLU A 91 14.08 -9.40 16.57
CA GLU A 91 15.30 -9.27 15.80
C GLU A 91 16.49 -9.80 16.60
N ASP A 92 17.35 -10.55 15.92
CA ASP A 92 18.62 -11.01 16.41
C ASP A 92 19.74 -10.23 15.73
N SER A 93 20.32 -9.27 16.46
CA SER A 93 21.36 -8.40 15.91
C SER A 93 22.69 -9.15 15.65
N MET A 94 22.96 -10.25 16.37
CA MET A 94 24.17 -11.04 16.17
C MET A 94 24.06 -11.85 14.87
N LEU A 95 22.88 -12.41 14.60
CA LEU A 95 22.61 -13.15 13.39
C LEU A 95 22.13 -12.25 12.23
N GLN A 96 21.92 -10.94 12.48
CA GLN A 96 21.37 -9.98 11.54
C GLN A 96 20.09 -10.51 10.88
N GLN A 97 19.18 -11.06 11.70
CA GLN A 97 17.95 -11.70 11.22
C GLN A 97 16.73 -11.10 11.89
N VAL A 98 15.69 -10.89 11.09
CA VAL A 98 14.37 -10.45 11.53
C VAL A 98 13.43 -11.64 11.48
N TYR A 99 12.72 -11.85 12.58
CA TYR A 99 11.73 -12.92 12.74
C TYR A 99 10.35 -12.30 12.94
N TRP A 100 9.35 -12.96 12.41
CA TRP A 100 7.97 -12.61 12.67
C TRP A 100 7.17 -13.82 13.15
N LYS A 101 6.16 -13.57 13.95
CA LYS A 101 5.28 -14.57 14.54
C LYS A 101 3.83 -14.14 14.31
N PRO A 102 3.16 -14.67 13.28
CA PRO A 102 1.73 -14.49 13.09
C PRO A 102 0.96 -15.26 14.17
N ASP A 103 -0.29 -14.86 14.42
CA ASP A 103 -1.11 -15.40 15.52
C ASP A 103 -1.21 -16.94 15.51
N ASN A 104 -1.41 -17.54 14.35
CA ASN A 104 -1.74 -18.96 14.21
C ASN A 104 -0.64 -19.81 13.52
N ARG A 105 0.59 -19.32 13.42
CA ARG A 105 1.71 -20.04 12.79
C ARG A 105 2.95 -19.97 13.66
N ASP A 106 3.89 -20.86 13.39
CA ASP A 106 5.21 -20.82 14.01
C ASP A 106 6.00 -19.59 13.57
N GLU A 107 7.00 -19.24 14.39
CA GLU A 107 7.94 -18.19 14.08
C GLU A 107 8.67 -18.48 12.78
N GLN A 108 8.82 -17.50 11.93
CA GLN A 108 9.51 -17.61 10.64
C GLN A 108 10.60 -16.53 10.54
N VAL A 109 11.69 -16.86 9.87
CA VAL A 109 12.70 -15.88 9.47
C VAL A 109 12.15 -15.10 8.29
N LEU A 110 12.10 -13.79 8.43
CA LEU A 110 11.59 -12.89 7.41
C LEU A 110 12.71 -12.28 6.56
N TYR A 111 13.73 -11.75 7.23
CA TYR A 111 14.89 -11.17 6.56
C TYR A 111 16.18 -11.71 7.14
N ARG A 112 17.20 -11.84 6.28
CA ARG A 112 18.57 -12.22 6.64
C ARG A 112 19.53 -11.23 5.99
N PHE A 113 20.28 -10.49 6.81
CA PHE A 113 21.25 -9.52 6.33
C PHE A 113 22.71 -9.96 6.50
N ASP A 114 22.94 -11.17 7.05
CA ASP A 114 24.24 -11.84 7.21
C ASP A 114 24.65 -12.69 5.99
N VAL A 115 24.15 -12.36 4.80
CA VAL A 115 24.27 -13.18 3.60
C VAL A 115 25.13 -12.50 2.53
N ASP A 116 25.78 -13.34 1.71
CA ASP A 116 26.57 -12.92 0.57
C ASP A 116 25.84 -13.19 -0.76
N SER A 117 26.30 -12.53 -1.83
CA SER A 117 25.80 -12.78 -3.18
C SER A 117 25.99 -14.24 -3.58
N GLY A 118 24.96 -14.83 -4.16
CA GLY A 118 24.91 -16.27 -4.52
C GLY A 118 24.37 -17.17 -3.43
N ALA A 119 24.17 -16.69 -2.19
CA ALA A 119 23.62 -17.51 -1.13
C ALA A 119 22.20 -18.00 -1.46
N LEU A 120 21.93 -19.27 -1.16
CA LEU A 120 20.59 -19.85 -1.20
C LEU A 120 19.97 -19.72 0.19
N LEU A 121 18.81 -19.10 0.24
CA LEU A 121 18.03 -18.96 1.45
C LEU A 121 17.03 -20.12 1.52
N ALA A 122 16.89 -20.73 2.71
CA ALA A 122 15.84 -21.70 2.92
C ALA A 122 14.49 -20.99 2.80
N SER A 123 13.68 -21.37 1.83
CA SER A 123 12.31 -20.88 1.72
C SER A 123 11.37 -21.85 2.44
N ASP A 124 10.48 -21.31 3.26
CA ASP A 124 9.33 -22.06 3.73
C ASP A 124 8.32 -22.12 2.57
N THR A 125 8.21 -23.29 1.93
CA THR A 125 7.30 -23.51 0.80
C THR A 125 5.83 -23.27 1.16
N SER A 126 5.50 -23.29 2.44
CA SER A 126 4.14 -23.02 2.93
C SER A 126 3.73 -21.54 2.81
N PHE A 127 4.70 -20.65 2.85
CA PHE A 127 4.44 -19.20 2.78
C PHE A 127 4.08 -18.73 1.36
N LEU A 128 4.68 -19.35 0.35
CA LEU A 128 4.49 -18.97 -1.06
C LEU A 128 3.38 -19.74 -1.78
N GLY A 129 2.58 -20.53 -1.05
CA GLY A 129 1.43 -21.24 -1.61
C GLY A 129 1.78 -22.32 -2.64
N GLY A 130 2.99 -22.89 -2.55
CA GLY A 130 3.51 -23.89 -3.49
C GLY A 130 2.59 -25.09 -3.60
N LYS A 131 2.30 -25.52 -4.84
CA LYS A 131 1.60 -26.78 -5.13
C LYS A 131 2.53 -27.97 -4.85
N PRO A 132 1.99 -29.16 -4.56
CA PRO A 132 2.79 -30.38 -4.51
C PRO A 132 3.69 -30.48 -5.75
N ASN A 133 4.97 -30.77 -5.57
CA ASN A 133 6.01 -30.83 -6.60
C ASN A 133 6.55 -29.47 -7.10
N GLN A 134 6.19 -28.34 -6.52
CA GLN A 134 6.84 -27.07 -6.76
C GLN A 134 7.80 -26.75 -5.61
N ILE A 135 9.03 -26.41 -5.95
CA ILE A 135 10.07 -25.98 -5.01
C ILE A 135 10.33 -24.51 -5.29
N MET A 136 10.09 -23.67 -4.29
CA MET A 136 10.47 -22.27 -4.38
C MET A 136 11.76 -22.06 -3.61
N GLU A 137 12.76 -21.52 -4.27
CA GLU A 137 14.03 -21.14 -3.67
C GLU A 137 14.21 -19.63 -3.76
N GLN A 138 14.78 -19.07 -2.71
CA GLN A 138 15.23 -17.68 -2.73
C GLN A 138 16.76 -17.67 -2.88
N LYS A 139 17.25 -16.89 -3.83
CA LYS A 139 18.68 -16.71 -4.09
C LYS A 139 19.05 -15.25 -4.00
N VAL A 140 20.10 -14.96 -3.22
CA VAL A 140 20.70 -13.63 -3.19
C VAL A 140 21.41 -13.37 -4.51
N THR A 141 20.95 -12.39 -5.26
CA THR A 141 21.54 -12.01 -6.56
C THR A 141 22.60 -10.93 -6.42
N SER A 142 22.43 -10.03 -5.47
CA SER A 142 23.45 -9.00 -5.16
C SER A 142 23.36 -8.53 -3.73
N VAL A 143 24.49 -8.04 -3.22
CA VAL A 143 24.59 -7.33 -1.94
C VAL A 143 25.22 -5.99 -2.23
N GLY A 144 24.52 -4.92 -1.89
CA GLY A 144 24.95 -3.56 -2.08
C GLY A 144 24.72 -2.70 -0.83
N ARG A 145 24.71 -1.42 -1.02
CA ARG A 145 24.42 -0.43 0.04
C ARG A 145 23.34 0.52 -0.44
N TYR A 146 22.62 1.09 0.53
CA TYR A 146 21.66 2.16 0.27
C TYR A 146 21.95 3.35 1.18
N ASP A 147 21.46 4.51 0.78
CA ASP A 147 21.42 5.74 1.58
C ASP A 147 20.07 6.43 1.34
N PHE A 148 19.27 6.49 2.38
CA PHE A 148 18.02 7.21 2.39
C PHE A 148 18.13 8.39 3.38
N ASN A 149 18.55 9.53 2.88
CA ASN A 149 18.72 10.76 3.66
C ASN A 149 19.58 10.55 4.91
N GLY A 150 20.74 9.90 4.76
CA GLY A 150 21.71 9.60 5.82
C GLY A 150 21.36 8.37 6.66
N PHE A 151 20.24 7.69 6.40
CA PHE A 151 19.97 6.35 6.94
C PHE A 151 20.54 5.32 5.97
N THR A 152 21.62 4.67 6.38
CA THR A 152 22.41 3.81 5.49
C THR A 152 22.48 2.38 6.01
N GLY A 153 22.55 1.42 5.10
CA GLY A 153 22.64 0.00 5.45
C GLY A 153 22.93 -0.87 4.22
N LYS A 154 22.81 -2.19 4.40
CA LYS A 154 22.90 -3.14 3.31
C LYS A 154 21.61 -3.15 2.49
N ARG A 155 21.74 -3.32 1.17
CA ARG A 155 20.66 -3.69 0.26
C ARG A 155 20.95 -5.10 -0.25
N ILE A 156 20.03 -6.00 -0.03
CA ILE A 156 20.11 -7.41 -0.47
C ILE A 156 19.06 -7.60 -1.57
N SER A 157 19.48 -7.87 -2.79
CA SER A 157 18.57 -8.25 -3.88
C SER A 157 18.38 -9.76 -3.87
N VAL A 158 17.12 -10.20 -3.83
CA VAL A 158 16.73 -11.60 -3.73
C VAL A 158 15.84 -11.97 -4.91
N ALA A 159 16.17 -13.06 -5.60
CA ALA A 159 15.32 -13.66 -6.62
C ALA A 159 14.59 -14.88 -6.06
N THR A 160 13.28 -14.94 -6.25
CA THR A 160 12.46 -16.12 -6.00
C THR A 160 12.40 -16.96 -7.25
N ILE A 161 12.86 -18.20 -7.16
CA ILE A 161 13.03 -19.14 -8.27
C ILE A 161 12.08 -20.31 -8.08
N LEU A 162 11.24 -20.57 -9.08
CA LEU A 162 10.38 -21.75 -9.13
C LEU A 162 11.12 -22.90 -9.83
N LYS A 163 11.17 -24.05 -9.16
CA LYS A 163 11.64 -25.32 -9.68
C LYS A 163 10.55 -26.38 -9.59
N HIS A 164 10.56 -27.34 -10.47
CA HIS A 164 9.68 -28.50 -10.42
C HIS A 164 10.46 -29.75 -10.01
N ALA A 165 9.97 -30.48 -8.99
CA ALA A 165 10.68 -31.62 -8.44
C ALA A 165 10.76 -32.84 -9.39
N ASN A 166 9.82 -33.00 -10.34
CA ASN A 166 9.62 -34.20 -11.12
C ASN A 166 9.52 -33.96 -12.64
N VAL A 167 9.86 -32.77 -13.11
CA VAL A 167 9.82 -32.41 -14.54
C VAL A 167 11.10 -31.68 -14.88
N ASP A 168 11.69 -32.06 -15.99
CA ASP A 168 12.87 -31.37 -16.54
C ASP A 168 12.44 -30.03 -17.14
N PHE A 169 12.16 -29.11 -16.25
CA PHE A 169 11.73 -27.74 -16.56
C PHE A 169 12.81 -26.76 -16.10
N GLU A 170 13.22 -25.88 -16.98
CA GLU A 170 14.18 -24.84 -16.62
C GLU A 170 13.68 -23.99 -15.44
N PRO A 171 14.52 -23.75 -14.42
CA PRO A 171 14.15 -22.91 -13.29
C PRO A 171 13.70 -21.52 -13.75
N MET A 172 12.53 -21.07 -13.29
CA MET A 172 11.97 -19.78 -13.68
C MET A 172 12.06 -18.79 -12.52
N THR A 173 12.64 -17.61 -12.76
CA THR A 173 12.57 -16.49 -11.80
C THR A 173 11.17 -15.90 -11.83
N LEU A 174 10.47 -16.00 -10.69
CA LEU A 174 9.12 -15.47 -10.52
C LEU A 174 9.15 -13.97 -10.22
N MET A 175 10.03 -13.57 -9.31
CA MET A 175 10.15 -12.18 -8.86
C MET A 175 11.56 -11.88 -8.36
N THR A 176 11.91 -10.62 -8.35
CA THR A 176 13.11 -10.10 -7.70
C THR A 176 12.68 -8.96 -6.77
N GLU A 177 13.21 -8.97 -5.56
CA GLU A 177 12.90 -7.98 -4.54
C GLU A 177 14.16 -7.49 -3.84
N ASP A 178 14.09 -6.29 -3.26
CA ASP A 178 15.18 -5.71 -2.49
C ASP A 178 14.82 -5.61 -1.00
N TRP A 179 15.68 -6.14 -0.15
CA TRP A 179 15.60 -6.00 1.30
C TRP A 179 16.58 -4.93 1.77
N TYR A 180 16.10 -4.03 2.58
CA TYR A 180 16.87 -2.91 3.12
C TYR A 180 17.07 -3.10 4.62
N GLU A 181 18.32 -3.24 5.06
CA GLU A 181 18.70 -3.40 6.46
C GLU A 181 18.15 -2.24 7.31
N GLY A 182 17.43 -2.55 8.38
CA GLY A 182 16.78 -1.56 9.25
C GLY A 182 15.46 -1.00 8.75
N LEU A 183 15.13 -1.18 7.45
CA LEU A 183 13.88 -0.71 6.87
C LEU A 183 12.94 -1.85 6.48
N GLY A 184 13.46 -2.92 5.88
CA GLY A 184 12.69 -4.02 5.34
C GLY A 184 12.48 -3.92 3.84
N HIS A 185 11.25 -3.85 3.37
CA HIS A 185 10.87 -3.86 1.95
C HIS A 185 10.09 -2.61 1.55
N LEU A 186 10.24 -2.15 0.30
CA LEU A 186 9.54 -0.95 -0.18
C LEU A 186 8.09 -1.22 -0.64
N THR A 187 7.75 -2.47 -1.00
CA THR A 187 6.42 -2.82 -1.53
C THR A 187 5.61 -3.76 -0.64
N TYR A 188 6.21 -4.28 0.43
CA TYR A 188 5.51 -5.14 1.40
C TYR A 188 6.00 -4.83 2.80
N PHE A 189 5.10 -4.71 3.76
CA PHE A 189 5.51 -4.64 5.15
C PHE A 189 5.58 -6.05 5.74
N LEU A 190 6.76 -6.44 6.23
CA LEU A 190 7.02 -7.76 6.82
C LEU A 190 6.57 -8.93 5.92
N GLY A 191 6.77 -8.81 4.60
CA GLY A 191 6.54 -9.90 3.65
C GLY A 191 5.09 -10.37 3.54
N MET A 192 4.14 -9.60 4.01
CA MET A 192 2.73 -9.96 4.03
C MET A 192 1.84 -8.96 3.32
N GLY A 193 0.84 -9.49 2.65
CA GLY A 193 -0.34 -8.78 2.25
C GLY A 193 -0.41 -8.38 0.80
N ASP A 194 -1.40 -7.57 0.55
CA ASP A 194 -1.70 -6.95 -0.73
C ASP A 194 -0.52 -6.08 -1.17
N GLU A 195 -0.45 -5.77 -2.45
CA GLU A 195 0.54 -4.84 -2.98
C GLU A 195 0.46 -3.52 -2.23
N LEU A 196 1.51 -3.23 -1.47
CA LEU A 196 1.69 -2.00 -0.72
C LEU A 196 2.86 -1.25 -1.34
N GLU A 197 2.87 0.06 -1.27
CA GLU A 197 4.01 0.87 -1.67
C GLU A 197 4.41 1.79 -0.52
N LEU A 198 5.69 1.77 -0.14
CA LEU A 198 6.19 2.61 0.95
C LEU A 198 6.08 4.08 0.56
N LEU A 199 5.35 4.84 1.37
CA LEU A 199 5.25 6.30 1.25
C LEU A 199 6.37 7.00 2.02
N CYS A 200 6.53 6.63 3.29
CA CYS A 200 7.50 7.26 4.19
C CYS A 200 8.05 6.26 5.20
N PHE A 201 9.31 6.48 5.55
CA PHE A 201 9.97 5.81 6.67
C PHE A 201 10.60 6.84 7.60
N TRP A 202 10.44 6.64 8.90
CA TRP A 202 11.08 7.44 9.95
C TRP A 202 11.94 6.54 10.82
N ASN A 203 13.09 7.07 11.18
CA ASN A 203 13.96 6.51 12.19
C ASN A 203 14.40 7.63 13.14
N ASP A 204 14.27 7.42 14.44
CA ASP A 204 14.60 8.38 15.48
C ASP A 204 13.94 9.77 15.26
N GLY A 205 12.65 9.74 14.92
CA GLY A 205 11.85 10.95 14.65
C GLY A 205 12.20 11.70 13.38
N GLN A 206 13.21 11.27 12.62
CA GLN A 206 13.62 11.88 11.35
C GLN A 206 13.05 11.09 10.18
N GLN A 207 12.45 11.80 9.22
CA GLN A 207 12.01 11.20 7.97
C GLN A 207 13.22 10.86 7.10
N ARG A 208 13.46 9.57 6.88
CA ARG A 208 14.58 9.05 6.12
C ARG A 208 14.23 8.73 4.67
N TYR A 209 12.98 8.37 4.42
CA TYR A 209 12.49 8.09 3.08
C TYR A 209 11.17 8.82 2.84
N LEU A 210 11.02 9.35 1.64
CA LEU A 210 9.78 9.88 1.09
C LEU A 210 9.67 9.36 -0.35
N ASN A 211 8.56 8.72 -0.65
CA ASN A 211 8.29 8.24 -2.00
C ASN A 211 8.13 9.41 -2.98
N PRO A 212 8.98 9.51 -4.01
CA PRO A 212 8.94 10.64 -4.94
C PRO A 212 7.67 10.68 -5.81
N THR A 213 7.01 9.54 -5.98
CA THR A 213 5.77 9.44 -6.77
C THR A 213 4.61 10.12 -6.07
N TYR A 214 4.47 9.90 -4.76
CA TYR A 214 3.35 10.45 -3.97
C TYR A 214 3.69 11.78 -3.32
N ASN A 215 4.95 12.01 -2.98
CA ASN A 215 5.44 13.18 -2.26
C ASN A 215 4.61 13.51 -0.99
N ALA A 216 4.08 12.47 -0.35
CA ALA A 216 3.22 12.54 0.83
C ALA A 216 3.38 11.27 1.68
N CYS A 217 3.20 11.41 2.99
CA CYS A 217 3.26 10.28 3.92
C CYS A 217 1.90 9.69 4.26
N VAL A 218 0.83 10.35 3.88
CA VAL A 218 -0.54 9.87 3.99
C VAL A 218 -1.26 10.15 2.69
N VAL A 219 -1.79 9.11 2.09
CA VAL A 219 -2.58 9.17 0.86
C VAL A 219 -3.87 8.42 1.13
N THR A 220 -4.99 9.11 1.00
CA THR A 220 -6.32 8.52 1.14
C THR A 220 -7.21 9.07 0.04
N ALA A 221 -7.93 8.21 -0.64
CA ALA A 221 -8.92 8.58 -1.62
C ALA A 221 -10.08 7.59 -1.57
N TYR A 222 -11.25 8.09 -1.84
CA TYR A 222 -12.43 7.27 -2.05
C TYR A 222 -13.02 7.64 -3.41
N LEU A 223 -13.08 6.66 -4.29
CA LEU A 223 -13.77 6.78 -5.57
C LEU A 223 -15.12 6.09 -5.41
N PRO A 224 -16.21 6.83 -5.20
CA PRO A 224 -17.52 6.21 -5.09
C PRO A 224 -17.80 5.43 -6.39
N ASN A 225 -18.39 4.24 -6.25
CA ASN A 225 -18.90 3.56 -7.42
C ASN A 225 -20.03 4.40 -8.04
N ALA A 226 -20.18 4.33 -9.36
CA ALA A 226 -21.22 5.09 -10.08
C ALA A 226 -22.66 4.69 -9.65
N LEU A 227 -22.81 3.64 -8.82
CA LEU A 227 -24.05 3.11 -8.29
C LEU A 227 -24.26 3.39 -6.78
N GLU A 228 -23.25 3.88 -6.05
CA GLU A 228 -23.50 4.42 -4.73
C GLU A 228 -24.33 5.69 -4.86
N GLN A 229 -25.63 5.50 -4.81
CA GLN A 229 -26.53 6.58 -4.49
C GLN A 229 -26.07 7.15 -3.15
N THR A 230 -25.56 8.37 -3.18
CA THR A 230 -25.41 9.14 -1.95
C THR A 230 -26.71 9.04 -1.16
N THR A 231 -26.61 8.73 0.12
CA THR A 231 -27.71 8.51 1.08
C THR A 231 -28.76 9.64 1.15
N GLN A 232 -28.66 10.63 0.30
CA GLN A 232 -29.60 11.75 0.18
C GLN A 232 -30.69 11.55 -0.89
N ALA A 233 -30.68 10.44 -1.64
CA ALA A 233 -31.75 10.18 -2.62
C ALA A 233 -33.12 9.94 -1.96
N SER A 234 -33.15 9.59 -0.67
CA SER A 234 -34.40 9.44 0.11
C SER A 234 -35.12 10.78 0.34
N ASP A 235 -34.45 11.91 0.27
CA ASP A 235 -34.99 13.22 0.56
C ASP A 235 -35.60 13.91 -0.66
N PHE A 236 -35.44 13.29 -1.85
CA PHE A 236 -35.99 13.77 -3.11
C PHE A 236 -37.04 12.79 -3.65
N ARG A 237 -38.26 13.32 -3.90
CA ARG A 237 -39.33 12.57 -4.56
C ARG A 237 -39.65 13.18 -5.91
N PHE A 238 -39.88 12.33 -6.88
CA PHE A 238 -40.19 12.71 -8.25
C PHE A 238 -41.61 12.28 -8.57
N LEU A 239 -42.55 13.21 -8.60
CA LEU A 239 -43.98 12.92 -8.67
C LEU A 239 -44.68 13.75 -9.75
N PRO A 240 -45.62 13.16 -10.50
CA PRO A 240 -45.88 11.72 -10.58
C PRO A 240 -44.75 10.98 -11.29
N ASN A 241 -44.49 9.75 -10.94
CA ASN A 241 -43.52 8.89 -11.66
C ASN A 241 -44.12 7.48 -11.75
N PRO A 242 -44.64 7.05 -12.92
CA PRO A 242 -44.51 7.69 -14.24
C PRO A 242 -45.21 9.03 -14.41
N ALA A 243 -44.54 9.92 -15.16
CA ALA A 243 -45.01 11.25 -15.49
C ALA A 243 -45.60 11.31 -16.91
N ASN A 244 -46.52 12.26 -17.19
CA ASN A 244 -47.00 12.54 -18.52
C ASN A 244 -46.40 13.87 -19.05
N GLU A 245 -46.92 15.00 -18.66
CA GLU A 245 -46.50 16.30 -19.19
C GLU A 245 -45.50 17.02 -18.29
N GLU A 246 -45.61 16.78 -16.96
CA GLU A 246 -44.80 17.46 -15.95
C GLU A 246 -44.40 16.49 -14.87
N LEU A 247 -43.20 16.75 -14.30
CA LEU A 247 -42.65 16.07 -13.13
C LEU A 247 -42.33 17.10 -12.05
N ARG A 248 -42.76 16.88 -10.82
CA ARG A 248 -42.42 17.71 -9.71
C ARG A 248 -41.34 17.10 -8.85
N ILE A 249 -40.35 17.89 -8.48
CA ILE A 249 -39.27 17.56 -7.56
C ILE A 249 -39.70 18.00 -6.16
N GLU A 250 -40.01 17.06 -5.29
CA GLU A 250 -40.34 17.30 -3.89
C GLU A 250 -39.15 17.02 -3.01
N SER A 251 -38.70 18.00 -2.25
CA SER A 251 -37.64 17.91 -1.25
C SER A 251 -37.68 19.14 -0.33
N GLU A 252 -37.25 18.96 0.90
CA GLU A 252 -37.00 20.07 1.84
C GLU A 252 -35.63 20.71 1.57
N ILE A 253 -34.73 20.00 0.87
CA ILE A 253 -33.40 20.47 0.53
C ILE A 253 -33.45 21.39 -0.68
N ALA A 254 -32.79 22.53 -0.60
CA ALA A 254 -32.60 23.43 -1.74
C ALA A 254 -31.61 22.83 -2.76
N PHE A 255 -31.88 23.07 -4.03
CA PHE A 255 -30.96 22.68 -5.09
C PHE A 255 -30.71 23.84 -6.06
N GLU A 256 -29.54 23.83 -6.69
CA GLU A 256 -29.11 24.86 -7.64
C GLU A 256 -29.78 24.71 -8.99
N ARG A 257 -29.78 23.48 -9.54
CA ARG A 257 -30.38 23.13 -10.83
C ARG A 257 -30.67 21.65 -10.93
N ALA A 258 -31.57 21.31 -11.84
CA ALA A 258 -31.87 19.93 -12.25
C ALA A 258 -31.67 19.78 -13.75
N GLU A 259 -31.09 18.67 -14.17
CA GLU A 259 -30.76 18.34 -15.55
C GLU A 259 -31.37 17.00 -15.90
N LEU A 260 -32.03 16.91 -17.07
CA LEU A 260 -32.62 15.65 -17.55
C LEU A 260 -31.80 15.10 -18.72
N TYR A 261 -31.53 13.81 -18.67
CA TYR A 261 -30.71 13.10 -19.64
C TYR A 261 -31.44 11.87 -20.22
N THR A 262 -31.06 11.52 -21.43
CA THR A 262 -31.36 10.17 -22.00
C THR A 262 -30.50 9.13 -21.26
N LEU A 263 -30.86 7.84 -21.41
CA LEU A 263 -30.00 6.74 -20.92
C LEU A 263 -28.62 6.69 -21.61
N SER A 264 -28.50 7.26 -22.81
CA SER A 264 -27.23 7.38 -23.55
C SER A 264 -26.37 8.56 -23.08
N GLY A 265 -26.83 9.33 -22.06
CA GLY A 265 -26.08 10.46 -21.52
C GLY A 265 -26.26 11.79 -22.25
N THR A 266 -27.19 11.88 -23.24
CA THR A 266 -27.48 13.15 -23.92
C THR A 266 -28.35 14.03 -23.03
N LYS A 267 -27.88 15.25 -22.71
CA LYS A 267 -28.64 16.25 -21.94
C LYS A 267 -29.79 16.79 -22.77
N LEU A 268 -31.00 16.74 -22.26
CA LEU A 268 -32.23 17.15 -22.92
C LEU A 268 -32.72 18.52 -22.46
N LEU A 269 -32.66 18.79 -21.16
CA LEU A 269 -33.08 20.05 -20.58
C LEU A 269 -32.38 20.33 -19.26
N GLU A 270 -32.43 21.58 -18.83
CA GLU A 270 -31.99 22.07 -17.53
C GLU A 270 -33.05 23.02 -16.98
N THR A 271 -33.30 22.96 -15.67
CA THR A 271 -34.21 23.86 -14.97
C THR A 271 -33.69 24.16 -13.56
N ARG A 272 -34.07 25.31 -13.03
CA ARG A 272 -33.88 25.69 -11.62
C ARG A 272 -35.19 25.59 -10.83
N GLU A 273 -36.28 25.28 -11.52
CA GLU A 273 -37.59 25.15 -10.92
C GLU A 273 -37.84 23.74 -10.40
N ARG A 274 -38.75 23.63 -9.44
CA ARG A 274 -39.17 22.35 -8.88
C ARG A 274 -40.09 21.54 -9.82
N THR A 275 -40.50 22.16 -10.95
CA THR A 275 -41.32 21.51 -11.98
C THR A 275 -40.53 21.35 -13.26
N VAL A 276 -40.44 20.14 -13.75
CA VAL A 276 -39.75 19.76 -14.98
C VAL A 276 -40.80 19.52 -16.08
N ASN A 277 -40.75 20.32 -17.13
CA ASN A 277 -41.67 20.16 -18.26
C ASN A 277 -41.20 19.03 -19.19
N LEU A 278 -42.02 18.01 -19.38
CA LEU A 278 -41.71 16.83 -20.15
C LEU A 278 -42.53 16.74 -21.48
N ARG A 279 -43.33 17.77 -21.82
CA ARG A 279 -44.28 17.72 -22.98
C ARG A 279 -43.59 17.43 -24.30
N ALA A 280 -42.38 17.97 -24.50
CA ALA A 280 -41.62 17.81 -25.73
C ALA A 280 -40.91 16.44 -25.86
N LEU A 281 -40.97 15.61 -24.83
CA LEU A 281 -40.25 14.35 -24.79
C LEU A 281 -41.15 13.16 -25.14
N GLY A 282 -40.61 12.17 -25.81
CA GLY A 282 -41.30 10.90 -26.08
C GLY A 282 -41.46 10.04 -24.82
N ALA A 283 -42.33 9.03 -24.93
CA ALA A 283 -42.43 8.01 -23.88
C ALA A 283 -41.07 7.27 -23.71
N GLY A 284 -40.65 7.07 -22.47
CA GLY A 284 -39.36 6.44 -22.24
C GLY A 284 -38.84 6.59 -20.82
N VAL A 285 -37.58 6.18 -20.63
CA VAL A 285 -36.84 6.27 -19.36
C VAL A 285 -35.80 7.34 -19.48
N TYR A 286 -35.75 8.21 -18.49
CA TYR A 286 -34.83 9.33 -18.41
C TYR A 286 -34.10 9.35 -17.06
N LEU A 287 -32.95 10.01 -16.99
CA LEU A 287 -32.20 10.25 -15.76
C LEU A 287 -32.29 11.73 -15.40
N LEU A 288 -32.78 12.01 -14.20
CA LEU A 288 -32.80 13.35 -13.64
C LEU A 288 -31.62 13.51 -12.69
N LYS A 289 -30.78 14.51 -12.92
CA LYS A 289 -29.62 14.86 -12.12
C LYS A 289 -29.86 16.19 -11.42
N ILE A 290 -29.81 16.21 -10.11
CA ILE A 290 -30.03 17.40 -9.28
C ILE A 290 -28.71 17.81 -8.66
N HIS A 291 -28.33 19.06 -8.87
CA HIS A 291 -27.14 19.68 -8.28
C HIS A 291 -27.55 20.46 -7.04
N LEU A 292 -27.02 20.07 -5.89
CA LEU A 292 -27.27 20.74 -4.62
C LEU A 292 -26.32 21.92 -4.43
N GLU A 293 -26.74 22.91 -3.64
CA GLU A 293 -25.88 24.04 -3.26
C GLU A 293 -24.61 23.59 -2.51
N SER A 294 -24.63 22.44 -1.86
CA SER A 294 -23.47 21.83 -1.21
C SER A 294 -22.41 21.27 -2.19
N GLY A 295 -22.70 21.26 -3.50
CA GLY A 295 -21.88 20.62 -4.52
C GLY A 295 -22.17 19.12 -4.71
N ALA A 296 -23.00 18.51 -3.86
CA ALA A 296 -23.43 17.15 -4.02
C ALA A 296 -24.41 16.99 -5.19
N ILE A 297 -24.51 15.77 -5.74
CA ILE A 297 -25.38 15.45 -6.85
C ILE A 297 -26.31 14.30 -6.47
N VAL A 298 -27.60 14.48 -6.71
CA VAL A 298 -28.64 13.46 -6.56
C VAL A 298 -29.13 13.03 -7.93
N THR A 299 -29.26 11.74 -8.15
CA THR A 299 -29.74 11.19 -9.42
C THR A 299 -31.03 10.38 -9.20
N GLY A 300 -32.00 10.57 -10.06
CA GLY A 300 -33.25 9.85 -10.04
C GLY A 300 -33.69 9.35 -11.41
N LYS A 301 -34.46 8.27 -11.41
CA LYS A 301 -35.05 7.71 -12.64
C LYS A 301 -36.44 8.30 -12.84
N VAL A 302 -36.71 8.76 -14.05
CA VAL A 302 -38.00 9.32 -14.48
C VAL A 302 -38.56 8.42 -15.58
N LEU A 303 -39.79 7.95 -15.39
CA LEU A 303 -40.56 7.21 -16.38
C LEU A 303 -41.57 8.20 -17.04
N LYS A 304 -41.63 8.27 -18.37
CA LYS A 304 -42.61 9.04 -19.10
C LYS A 304 -43.46 8.10 -19.96
N TRP A 305 -44.76 8.32 -19.90
CA TRP A 305 -45.74 7.68 -20.78
C TRP A 305 -45.78 8.29 -22.16
#